data_0d35666fd38ef9e242571730b6521341
#
_entry.id   0d35666fd38ef9e242571730b6521341
#
_cell.length_a   1.000
_cell.length_b   1.000
_cell.length_c   1.000
_cell.angle_alpha   90.00
_cell.angle_beta   90.00
_cell.angle_gamma   90.00
#
_symmetry.space_group_name_H-M   'P 1'
#
loop_
_entity.id
_entity.type
_entity.pdbx_description
1 polymer ?
#
loop_
_entity_poly.entity_id
_entity_poly.type
_entity_poly.pdbx_seq_one_letter_code
_entity_poly.pdbx_strand_id
1 'polypeptide(L)'
;MKTLLAALAVLATAAVAVAQQKAPSQGRIEKRAEQQQAAPEPVAPDQEMGKRFRVTADALPAPKAKVGVSNGPLSLPFADQVPKVPPGFTATLFAKLDHPRRLLVLPNGDVIVAEQKPGHLTLLRGKEGNGQAEFVERHAEGFNQPYGLAWRDGEILVADQDGIWKIPHVLGDVRTGHGPPKKAEEVPREQRKPSPHMNAQELITRKGVFGLVRGHANRPLAIDPKTGALFVGVGSSGNIGIEPEVKATIQRFEGNGSAQTTFVSGVRNTCGLAIHPDTGELWAVVQERDGLGDRVPPDFLVRPEQGSFYGWPYAYTGQNPQPGFADKAPEKVKASKQPDLLLEAHSSAMDIAFYNGTQFPAEYRGDAFVVLKGSWNRAQPTGYKVVRVPFRDGRPQGHYDNFVTGFWVSGRDRAEVWGRPAAIAVAKDGSLLIADDTAGTIWRIAYAGPPRKAAEHAR
;
A
#
# COMPACT_ATOMS: atom_id res chain seq x y z
N MET A 1 -21.04 -45.07 -66.01
CA MET A 1 -20.88 -43.97 -66.99
C MET A 1 -20.37 -42.79 -66.18
N LYS A 2 -19.05 -42.56 -66.26
CA LYS A 2 -18.41 -41.35 -66.78
C LYS A 2 -18.81 -40.09 -66.02
N THR A 3 -17.98 -39.32 -65.39
CA THR A 3 -16.63 -38.75 -65.64
C THR A 3 -16.13 -38.07 -64.35
N LEU A 4 -15.06 -38.35 -63.84
CA LEU A 4 -13.74 -37.70 -63.88
C LEU A 4 -13.75 -36.21 -64.26
N LEU A 5 -13.21 -35.35 -63.32
CA LEU A 5 -12.22 -34.26 -63.54
C LEU A 5 -12.08 -33.45 -62.27
N ALA A 6 -11.01 -33.49 -61.75
CA ALA A 6 -9.75 -32.75 -61.86
C ALA A 6 -9.65 -31.71 -60.70
N ALA A 7 -8.79 -32.07 -59.79
CA ALA A 7 -8.26 -31.18 -58.74
C ALA A 7 -7.33 -30.15 -59.39
N LEU A 8 -7.55 -28.88 -59.12
CA LEU A 8 -6.55 -27.84 -59.31
C LEU A 8 -6.12 -27.34 -57.90
N ALA A 9 -4.93 -27.72 -57.53
CA ALA A 9 -4.25 -27.17 -56.35
C ALA A 9 -3.79 -25.75 -56.67
N VAL A 10 -4.32 -24.77 -55.94
CA VAL A 10 -3.74 -23.43 -55.88
C VAL A 10 -2.88 -23.40 -54.66
N LEU A 11 -1.57 -23.50 -54.82
CA LEU A 11 -0.56 -23.16 -53.85
C LEU A 11 -0.53 -21.65 -53.65
N ALA A 12 -1.18 -21.15 -52.58
CA ALA A 12 -0.98 -19.81 -52.13
C ALA A 12 0.29 -19.78 -51.26
N THR A 13 1.39 -19.32 -51.83
CA THR A 13 2.62 -18.98 -51.09
C THR A 13 2.34 -17.78 -50.19
N ALA A 14 2.13 -18.04 -48.91
CA ALA A 14 2.14 -16.99 -47.88
C ALA A 14 3.59 -16.53 -47.73
N ALA A 15 3.92 -15.39 -48.31
CA ALA A 15 5.16 -14.69 -48.01
C ALA A 15 5.07 -14.15 -46.56
N VAL A 16 5.76 -14.82 -45.65
CA VAL A 16 6.02 -14.29 -44.32
C VAL A 16 6.93 -13.08 -44.47
N ALA A 17 6.37 -11.88 -44.40
CA ALA A 17 7.15 -10.65 -44.28
C ALA A 17 7.78 -10.64 -42.87
N VAL A 18 9.00 -11.13 -42.76
CA VAL A 18 9.85 -10.89 -41.62
C VAL A 18 10.18 -9.39 -41.62
N ALA A 19 9.50 -8.62 -40.78
CA ALA A 19 9.87 -7.24 -40.53
C ALA A 19 11.30 -7.24 -39.93
N GLN A 20 12.29 -6.97 -40.79
CA GLN A 20 13.64 -6.66 -40.34
C GLN A 20 13.56 -5.39 -39.48
N GLN A 21 13.55 -5.55 -38.15
CA GLN A 21 13.82 -4.45 -37.27
C GLN A 21 15.23 -3.93 -37.58
N LYS A 22 15.30 -2.79 -38.23
CA LYS A 22 16.57 -2.10 -38.43
C LYS A 22 17.23 -1.93 -37.06
N ALA A 23 18.44 -2.48 -36.91
CA ALA A 23 19.27 -2.23 -35.75
C ALA A 23 19.38 -0.71 -35.52
N PRO A 24 19.27 -0.23 -34.27
CA PRO A 24 19.39 1.20 -34.00
C PRO A 24 20.75 1.69 -34.49
N SER A 25 20.74 2.82 -35.20
CA SER A 25 21.99 3.44 -35.72
C SER A 25 22.99 3.67 -34.57
N GLN A 26 24.27 3.50 -34.82
CA GLN A 26 25.33 3.72 -33.84
C GLN A 26 25.18 5.02 -33.05
N GLY A 27 24.83 6.14 -33.71
CA GLY A 27 24.57 7.41 -33.04
C GLY A 27 23.39 7.41 -32.05
N ARG A 28 22.47 6.44 -32.15
CA ARG A 28 21.37 6.25 -31.18
C ARG A 28 21.84 5.45 -29.97
N ILE A 29 22.79 4.55 -30.16
CA ILE A 29 23.43 3.78 -29.09
C ILE A 29 24.38 4.69 -28.29
N GLU A 30 25.18 5.55 -28.98
CA GLU A 30 26.05 6.49 -28.33
C GLU A 30 25.30 7.56 -27.53
N LYS A 31 24.21 8.13 -28.07
CA LYS A 31 23.31 9.03 -27.30
C LYS A 31 22.65 8.35 -26.10
N ARG A 32 22.37 7.05 -26.18
CA ARG A 32 21.81 6.30 -25.07
C ARG A 32 22.87 5.95 -24.01
N ALA A 33 24.13 5.74 -24.44
CA ALA A 33 25.27 5.55 -23.56
C ALA A 33 25.69 6.88 -22.87
N GLU A 34 25.65 7.99 -23.59
CA GLU A 34 25.88 9.31 -22.99
C GLU A 34 24.78 9.72 -22.02
N GLN A 35 23.51 9.37 -22.29
CA GLN A 35 22.42 9.55 -21.31
C GLN A 35 22.55 8.66 -20.08
N GLN A 36 23.24 7.50 -20.17
CA GLN A 36 23.53 6.65 -19.02
C GLN A 36 24.72 7.12 -18.18
N GLN A 37 25.56 8.01 -18.71
CA GLN A 37 26.72 8.57 -17.99
C GLN A 37 26.46 9.97 -17.41
N ALA A 38 25.32 10.60 -17.71
CA ALA A 38 24.94 11.84 -17.05
C ALA A 38 24.70 11.58 -15.57
N ALA A 39 25.27 12.41 -14.71
CA ALA A 39 24.97 12.36 -13.27
C ALA A 39 23.46 12.38 -13.08
N PRO A 40 22.89 11.52 -12.18
CA PRO A 40 21.45 11.46 -11.98
C PRO A 40 20.92 12.86 -11.62
N GLU A 41 19.85 13.29 -12.30
CA GLU A 41 19.19 14.54 -11.97
C GLU A 41 18.81 14.56 -10.49
N PRO A 42 19.01 15.68 -9.79
CA PRO A 42 18.67 15.76 -8.39
C PRO A 42 17.19 15.48 -8.18
N VAL A 43 16.89 14.65 -7.18
CA VAL A 43 15.53 14.33 -6.78
C VAL A 43 14.81 15.61 -6.36
N ALA A 44 13.50 15.70 -6.68
CA ALA A 44 12.73 16.88 -6.34
C ALA A 44 12.76 17.20 -4.83
N PRO A 45 12.68 18.47 -4.45
CA PRO A 45 12.76 18.89 -3.04
C PRO A 45 11.75 18.23 -2.10
N ASP A 46 10.69 17.59 -2.61
CA ASP A 46 9.71 16.86 -1.77
C ASP A 46 10.27 15.56 -1.16
N GLN A 47 11.46 15.09 -1.58
CA GLN A 47 12.17 13.95 -1.00
C GLN A 47 13.19 14.33 0.09
N GLU A 48 13.33 15.62 0.39
CA GLU A 48 14.22 16.09 1.45
C GLU A 48 13.80 15.52 2.81
N MET A 49 14.76 14.96 3.57
CA MET A 49 14.54 14.38 4.88
C MET A 49 14.03 15.42 5.88
N GLY A 50 12.97 15.10 6.64
CA GLY A 50 12.37 16.01 7.61
C GLY A 50 11.58 17.17 7.01
N LYS A 51 11.48 17.28 5.68
CA LYS A 51 10.67 18.32 5.04
C LYS A 51 9.23 18.23 5.50
N ARG A 52 8.71 19.39 5.91
CA ARG A 52 7.33 19.57 6.36
C ARG A 52 6.40 19.93 5.24
N PHE A 53 5.22 19.31 5.27
CA PHE A 53 4.12 19.56 4.36
C PHE A 53 2.87 19.99 5.14
N ARG A 54 2.18 20.98 4.57
CA ARG A 54 0.87 21.41 5.05
C ARG A 54 -0.03 21.59 3.84
N VAL A 55 -1.09 20.80 3.77
CA VAL A 55 -2.13 20.92 2.74
C VAL A 55 -3.40 21.39 3.43
N THR A 56 -3.98 22.49 2.98
CA THR A 56 -5.19 23.07 3.56
C THR A 56 -6.27 23.20 2.51
N ALA A 57 -7.54 23.09 2.93
CA ALA A 57 -8.67 23.09 2.01
C ALA A 57 -8.85 24.43 1.27
N ASP A 58 -8.56 25.54 1.94
CA ASP A 58 -8.63 26.90 1.40
C ASP A 58 -7.54 27.21 0.35
N ALA A 59 -6.42 26.50 0.39
CA ALA A 59 -5.33 26.64 -0.57
C ALA A 59 -5.46 25.72 -1.80
N LEU A 60 -6.52 24.95 -1.92
CA LEU A 60 -6.73 24.06 -3.06
C LEU A 60 -7.09 24.87 -4.32
N PRO A 61 -6.47 24.58 -5.47
CA PRO A 61 -6.85 25.21 -6.72
C PRO A 61 -8.24 24.73 -7.18
N ALA A 62 -8.90 25.53 -7.99
CA ALA A 62 -10.11 25.10 -8.67
C ALA A 62 -9.84 23.82 -9.53
N PRO A 63 -10.77 22.89 -9.58
CA PRO A 63 -10.63 21.68 -10.39
C PRO A 63 -10.54 22.03 -11.87
N LYS A 64 -9.61 21.41 -12.57
CA LYS A 64 -9.44 21.54 -14.02
C LYS A 64 -10.16 20.38 -14.69
N ALA A 65 -11.14 20.68 -15.56
CA ALA A 65 -11.81 19.63 -16.32
C ALA A 65 -10.81 18.89 -17.23
N LYS A 66 -10.78 17.55 -17.14
CA LYS A 66 -10.08 16.64 -18.05
C LYS A 66 -8.54 16.78 -18.12
N VAL A 67 -7.86 17.13 -17.05
CA VAL A 67 -6.41 17.00 -17.01
C VAL A 67 -6.05 15.57 -16.59
N GLY A 68 -5.93 14.68 -17.57
CA GLY A 68 -5.39 13.33 -17.39
C GLY A 68 -3.90 13.35 -17.70
N VAL A 69 -3.05 13.35 -16.69
CA VAL A 69 -1.62 13.05 -16.84
C VAL A 69 -1.44 11.57 -16.56
N SER A 70 -0.83 10.83 -17.48
CA SER A 70 -0.35 9.47 -17.23
C SER A 70 1.17 9.53 -17.16
N ASN A 71 1.69 9.60 -15.97
CA ASN A 71 3.13 9.80 -15.71
C ASN A 71 3.61 8.84 -14.61
N GLY A 72 3.29 7.54 -14.78
CA GLY A 72 3.73 6.50 -13.86
C GLY A 72 5.26 6.42 -13.78
N PRO A 73 5.80 6.03 -12.62
CA PRO A 73 7.25 5.98 -12.43
C PRO A 73 7.92 4.98 -13.37
N LEU A 74 9.20 5.21 -13.66
CA LEU A 74 10.08 4.20 -14.22
C LEU A 74 10.62 3.33 -13.08
N SER A 75 10.36 2.03 -13.15
CA SER A 75 10.92 1.08 -12.19
C SER A 75 12.34 0.73 -12.57
N LEU A 76 13.28 0.96 -11.66
CA LEU A 76 14.67 0.54 -11.75
C LEU A 76 14.84 -0.81 -11.06
N PRO A 77 15.75 -1.67 -11.52
CA PRO A 77 16.08 -2.90 -10.81
C PRO A 77 16.56 -2.60 -9.38
N PHE A 78 16.09 -3.40 -8.43
CA PHE A 78 16.64 -3.38 -7.08
C PHE A 78 17.97 -4.14 -7.07
N ALA A 79 19.02 -3.49 -6.58
CA ALA A 79 20.34 -4.10 -6.39
C ALA A 79 20.76 -4.01 -4.91
N ASP A 80 21.29 -2.88 -4.50
CA ASP A 80 21.82 -2.60 -3.17
C ASP A 80 21.33 -1.27 -2.58
N GLN A 81 20.29 -0.70 -3.20
CA GLN A 81 19.71 0.55 -2.71
C GLN A 81 19.14 0.37 -1.30
N VAL A 82 19.33 1.39 -0.46
CA VAL A 82 18.83 1.44 0.90
C VAL A 82 17.96 2.70 1.08
N PRO A 83 16.81 2.59 1.74
CA PRO A 83 16.01 3.77 2.05
C PRO A 83 16.80 4.78 2.91
N LYS A 84 16.57 6.07 2.68
CA LYS A 84 17.11 7.14 3.51
C LYS A 84 16.23 7.34 4.73
N VAL A 85 16.86 7.51 5.89
CA VAL A 85 16.21 7.68 7.20
C VAL A 85 16.81 8.87 7.95
N PRO A 86 16.14 9.43 8.98
CA PRO A 86 16.66 10.53 9.76
C PRO A 86 17.96 10.16 10.51
N PRO A 87 18.76 11.16 10.92
CA PRO A 87 19.95 10.92 11.74
C PRO A 87 19.62 10.11 13.00
N GLY A 88 20.45 9.14 13.32
CA GLY A 88 20.25 8.23 14.45
C GLY A 88 19.39 7.00 14.12
N PHE A 89 18.76 6.94 12.96
CA PHE A 89 18.06 5.77 12.48
C PHE A 89 18.91 4.95 11.52
N THR A 90 18.57 3.68 11.40
CA THR A 90 19.15 2.74 10.42
C THR A 90 18.04 2.04 9.63
N ALA A 91 18.31 1.72 8.37
CA ALA A 91 17.46 0.90 7.54
C ALA A 91 18.18 -0.41 7.19
N THR A 92 17.58 -1.55 7.52
CA THR A 92 18.13 -2.88 7.25
C THR A 92 17.13 -3.68 6.42
N LEU A 93 17.58 -4.39 5.40
CA LEU A 93 16.73 -5.28 4.63
C LEU A 93 16.31 -6.46 5.53
N PHE A 94 15.02 -6.54 5.83
CA PHE A 94 14.45 -7.56 6.72
C PHE A 94 14.12 -8.85 5.96
N ALA A 95 13.46 -8.72 4.79
CA ALA A 95 13.09 -9.85 3.94
C ALA A 95 12.87 -9.43 2.48
N LYS A 96 12.84 -10.43 1.58
CA LYS A 96 12.39 -10.29 0.19
C LYS A 96 11.25 -11.27 -0.07
N LEU A 97 10.13 -10.76 -0.61
CA LEU A 97 8.92 -11.52 -0.92
C LEU A 97 8.32 -11.07 -2.27
N ASP A 98 7.31 -11.79 -2.76
CA ASP A 98 6.61 -11.40 -3.99
C ASP A 98 5.38 -10.53 -3.68
N HIS A 99 5.43 -9.25 -3.99
CA HIS A 99 4.33 -8.29 -3.80
C HIS A 99 3.80 -8.18 -2.35
N PRO A 100 4.67 -7.94 -1.33
CA PRO A 100 4.22 -7.75 0.05
C PRO A 100 3.37 -6.47 0.17
N ARG A 101 2.10 -6.61 0.57
CA ARG A 101 1.11 -5.52 0.54
C ARG A 101 0.54 -5.15 1.90
N ARG A 102 0.64 -6.05 2.88
CA ARG A 102 0.20 -5.80 4.26
C ARG A 102 1.07 -6.57 5.23
N LEU A 103 1.30 -5.97 6.37
CA LEU A 103 2.09 -6.54 7.47
C LEU A 103 1.21 -6.65 8.71
N LEU A 104 1.33 -7.75 9.42
CA LEU A 104 0.74 -7.95 10.75
C LEU A 104 1.82 -8.50 11.67
N VAL A 105 2.16 -7.78 12.72
CA VAL A 105 3.08 -8.25 13.76
C VAL A 105 2.28 -8.97 14.83
N LEU A 106 2.63 -10.22 15.09
CA LEU A 106 2.01 -11.05 16.12
C LEU A 106 2.63 -10.78 17.51
N PRO A 107 1.94 -11.12 18.61
CA PRO A 107 2.42 -10.87 19.98
C PRO A 107 3.80 -11.46 20.30
N ASN A 108 4.16 -12.59 19.67
CA ASN A 108 5.49 -13.20 19.83
C ASN A 108 6.59 -12.52 18.98
N GLY A 109 6.23 -11.59 18.09
CA GLY A 109 7.15 -10.88 17.19
C GLY A 109 7.24 -11.46 15.78
N ASP A 110 6.58 -12.58 15.50
CA ASP A 110 6.44 -13.07 14.13
C ASP A 110 5.67 -12.07 13.28
N VAL A 111 5.93 -12.06 11.98
CA VAL A 111 5.27 -11.14 11.03
C VAL A 111 4.54 -11.94 9.97
N ILE A 112 3.24 -11.75 9.87
CA ILE A 112 2.43 -12.27 8.76
C ILE A 112 2.40 -11.22 7.67
N VAL A 113 2.71 -11.63 6.45
CA VAL A 113 2.72 -10.78 5.26
C VAL A 113 1.67 -11.27 4.28
N ALA A 114 0.75 -10.37 3.87
CA ALA A 114 -0.13 -10.65 2.75
C ALA A 114 0.59 -10.32 1.43
N GLU A 115 0.84 -11.34 0.63
CA GLU A 115 1.34 -11.25 -0.72
C GLU A 115 0.13 -11.24 -1.68
N GLN A 116 -0.38 -10.03 -1.94
CA GLN A 116 -1.71 -9.84 -2.55
C GLN A 116 -1.84 -10.48 -3.92
N LYS A 117 -0.88 -10.25 -4.79
CA LYS A 117 -0.93 -10.74 -6.18
C LYS A 117 -0.79 -12.26 -6.27
N PRO A 118 0.13 -12.90 -5.53
CA PRO A 118 0.21 -14.35 -5.48
C PRO A 118 -0.93 -15.04 -4.74
N GLY A 119 -1.69 -14.31 -3.89
CA GLY A 119 -2.86 -14.85 -3.20
C GLY A 119 -2.55 -15.69 -1.97
N HIS A 120 -1.48 -15.36 -1.23
CA HIS A 120 -1.08 -16.13 -0.07
C HIS A 120 -0.55 -15.27 1.09
N LEU A 121 -0.36 -15.91 2.23
CA LEU A 121 0.29 -15.34 3.40
C LEU A 121 1.63 -16.01 3.64
N THR A 122 2.62 -15.20 4.04
CA THR A 122 3.94 -15.68 4.45
C THR A 122 4.19 -15.27 5.89
N LEU A 123 4.70 -16.19 6.70
CA LEU A 123 5.18 -15.94 8.05
C LEU A 123 6.69 -15.67 7.99
N LEU A 124 7.10 -14.59 8.61
CA LEU A 124 8.50 -14.23 8.82
C LEU A 124 8.81 -14.24 10.32
N ARG A 125 9.95 -14.82 10.67
CA ARG A 125 10.48 -14.78 12.03
C ARG A 125 11.93 -14.33 11.99
N GLY A 126 12.22 -13.27 12.69
CA GLY A 126 13.59 -12.79 12.91
C GLY A 126 14.13 -13.30 14.24
N LYS A 127 15.43 -13.45 14.34
CA LYS A 127 16.11 -13.63 15.62
C LYS A 127 16.27 -12.26 16.28
N GLU A 128 16.04 -12.19 17.57
CA GLU A 128 16.21 -10.94 18.31
C GLU A 128 17.60 -10.33 18.04
N GLY A 129 17.62 -9.07 17.61
CA GLY A 129 18.83 -8.26 17.46
C GLY A 129 19.52 -8.27 16.10
N ASN A 130 19.23 -9.19 15.16
CA ASN A 130 19.93 -9.21 13.86
C ASN A 130 19.26 -8.41 12.73
N GLY A 131 18.01 -8.00 12.92
CA GLY A 131 17.31 -7.14 11.97
C GLY A 131 16.90 -7.79 10.65
N GLN A 132 17.00 -9.11 10.52
CA GLN A 132 16.64 -9.90 9.34
C GLN A 132 15.69 -11.04 9.72
N ALA A 133 14.83 -11.44 8.79
CA ALA A 133 14.03 -12.63 8.92
C ALA A 133 14.90 -13.85 8.55
N GLU A 134 15.20 -14.69 9.56
CA GLU A 134 15.96 -15.93 9.36
C GLU A 134 15.06 -17.09 8.94
N PHE A 135 13.79 -17.03 9.28
CA PHE A 135 12.79 -18.03 8.95
C PHE A 135 11.68 -17.42 8.10
N VAL A 136 11.38 -18.06 6.99
CA VAL A 136 10.35 -17.64 6.02
C VAL A 136 9.51 -18.86 5.67
N GLU A 137 8.21 -18.80 5.94
CA GLU A 137 7.30 -19.92 5.70
C GLU A 137 6.06 -19.47 4.93
N ARG A 138 5.62 -20.24 3.92
CA ARG A 138 4.30 -20.14 3.34
C ARG A 138 3.27 -20.57 4.38
N HIS A 139 2.53 -19.60 4.93
CA HIS A 139 1.64 -19.80 6.06
C HIS A 139 0.23 -20.25 5.65
N ALA A 140 -0.33 -19.63 4.62
CA ALA A 140 -1.64 -19.96 4.04
C ALA A 140 -1.74 -19.50 2.60
N GLU A 141 -2.60 -20.12 1.78
CA GLU A 141 -2.79 -19.78 0.37
C GLU A 141 -4.24 -19.96 -0.09
N GLY A 142 -4.54 -19.58 -1.33
CA GLY A 142 -5.87 -19.74 -1.92
C GLY A 142 -6.80 -18.53 -1.68
N PHE A 143 -6.26 -17.38 -1.29
CA PHE A 143 -7.01 -16.15 -1.13
C PHE A 143 -7.15 -15.39 -2.45
N ASN A 144 -8.26 -14.65 -2.57
CA ASN A 144 -8.53 -13.78 -3.70
C ASN A 144 -7.99 -12.36 -3.43
N GLN A 145 -6.70 -12.14 -3.68
CA GLN A 145 -6.01 -10.88 -3.42
C GLN A 145 -6.07 -10.45 -1.93
N PRO A 146 -5.49 -11.23 -0.99
CA PRO A 146 -5.51 -10.92 0.43
C PRO A 146 -4.86 -9.57 0.71
N TYR A 147 -5.46 -8.80 1.62
CA TYR A 147 -4.94 -7.50 1.98
C TYR A 147 -5.05 -7.21 3.48
N GLY A 148 -6.27 -7.09 4.03
CA GLY A 148 -6.47 -6.79 5.44
C GLY A 148 -6.01 -7.94 6.32
N LEU A 149 -5.22 -7.62 7.34
CA LEU A 149 -4.75 -8.58 8.34
C LEU A 149 -5.04 -8.05 9.74
N ALA A 150 -5.48 -8.91 10.64
CA ALA A 150 -5.63 -8.60 12.05
C ALA A 150 -5.41 -9.85 12.90
N TRP A 151 -4.99 -9.65 14.15
CA TRP A 151 -4.80 -10.70 15.15
C TRP A 151 -5.88 -10.63 16.21
N ARG A 152 -6.42 -11.78 16.58
CA ARG A 152 -7.35 -11.92 17.69
C ARG A 152 -7.18 -13.30 18.32
N ASP A 153 -6.71 -13.34 19.56
CA ASP A 153 -6.69 -14.48 20.48
C ASP A 153 -6.58 -15.89 19.83
N GLY A 154 -5.44 -16.16 19.17
CA GLY A 154 -5.22 -17.44 18.50
C GLY A 154 -5.75 -17.53 17.08
N GLU A 155 -6.22 -16.42 16.50
CA GLU A 155 -6.71 -16.36 15.13
C GLU A 155 -6.07 -15.23 14.33
N ILE A 156 -5.65 -15.50 13.09
CA ILE A 156 -5.34 -14.50 12.09
C ILE A 156 -6.58 -14.24 11.26
N LEU A 157 -7.08 -13.01 11.24
CA LEU A 157 -8.15 -12.59 10.35
C LEU A 157 -7.57 -12.02 9.07
N VAL A 158 -8.15 -12.41 7.93
CA VAL A 158 -7.73 -11.99 6.59
C VAL A 158 -8.93 -11.45 5.84
N ALA A 159 -8.85 -10.22 5.35
CA ALA A 159 -9.84 -9.68 4.43
C ALA A 159 -9.30 -9.69 3.00
N ASP A 160 -10.05 -10.32 2.09
CA ASP A 160 -9.76 -10.41 0.66
C ASP A 160 -10.97 -9.98 -0.18
N GLN A 161 -10.98 -10.25 -1.48
CA GLN A 161 -12.10 -9.88 -2.36
C GLN A 161 -13.38 -10.70 -2.07
N ASP A 162 -13.25 -11.89 -1.48
CA ASP A 162 -14.36 -12.79 -1.23
C ASP A 162 -15.06 -12.54 0.11
N GLY A 163 -14.32 -12.04 1.10
CA GLY A 163 -14.86 -11.78 2.44
C GLY A 163 -13.79 -11.67 3.52
N ILE A 164 -14.17 -12.01 4.75
CA ILE A 164 -13.28 -12.10 5.90
C ILE A 164 -13.11 -13.59 6.26
N TRP A 165 -11.85 -14.00 6.34
CA TRP A 165 -11.42 -15.33 6.71
C TRP A 165 -10.83 -15.33 8.10
N LYS A 166 -10.93 -16.43 8.82
CA LYS A 166 -10.15 -16.71 10.03
C LYS A 166 -9.23 -17.90 9.81
N ILE A 167 -8.05 -17.85 10.38
CA ILE A 167 -7.05 -18.92 10.36
C ILE A 167 -6.62 -19.16 11.80
N PRO A 168 -6.90 -20.35 12.40
CA PRO A 168 -6.35 -20.70 13.71
C PRO A 168 -4.83 -20.66 13.69
N HIS A 169 -4.21 -20.01 14.68
CA HIS A 169 -2.78 -19.89 14.77
C HIS A 169 -2.30 -19.96 16.22
N VAL A 170 -1.31 -20.81 16.46
CA VAL A 170 -0.62 -20.90 17.75
C VAL A 170 0.69 -20.12 17.64
N LEU A 171 0.90 -19.18 18.56
CA LEU A 171 2.12 -18.34 18.56
C LEU A 171 3.38 -19.21 18.70
N GLY A 172 4.34 -19.00 17.82
CA GLY A 172 5.58 -19.76 17.78
C GLY A 172 5.52 -21.09 17.00
N ASP A 173 4.33 -21.50 16.58
CA ASP A 173 4.17 -22.73 15.79
C ASP A 173 4.79 -22.61 14.40
N VAL A 174 5.32 -23.72 13.89
CA VAL A 174 5.90 -23.88 12.56
C VAL A 174 5.11 -24.94 11.83
N ARG A 175 4.39 -24.54 10.81
CA ARG A 175 3.44 -25.43 10.12
C ARG A 175 4.08 -26.41 9.14
N THR A 176 5.25 -26.12 8.62
CA THR A 176 5.81 -26.88 7.50
C THR A 176 6.86 -27.91 7.87
N GLY A 177 7.43 -27.88 9.06
CA GLY A 177 8.54 -28.80 9.40
C GLY A 177 9.70 -28.78 8.39
N HIS A 178 9.65 -27.93 7.39
CA HIS A 178 10.71 -27.70 6.41
C HIS A 178 11.52 -26.50 6.87
N GLY A 179 12.82 -26.67 6.93
CA GLY A 179 13.75 -25.55 7.16
C GLY A 179 13.51 -24.40 6.18
N PRO A 180 14.24 -23.27 6.33
CA PRO A 180 14.05 -22.09 5.52
C PRO A 180 13.91 -22.49 4.06
N PRO A 181 12.89 -22.00 3.33
CA PRO A 181 12.73 -22.37 1.93
C PRO A 181 14.04 -22.04 1.25
N LYS A 182 14.67 -23.04 0.68
CA LYS A 182 15.68 -22.81 -0.35
C LYS A 182 15.06 -21.78 -1.29
N LYS A 183 15.82 -20.80 -1.75
CA LYS A 183 15.35 -19.70 -2.58
C LYS A 183 14.20 -20.14 -3.47
N ALA A 184 13.14 -19.37 -3.61
CA ALA A 184 11.92 -19.76 -4.33
C ALA A 184 12.19 -20.31 -5.74
N GLU A 185 13.36 -20.05 -6.30
CA GLU A 185 13.92 -20.59 -7.54
C GLU A 185 14.39 -22.05 -7.42
N GLU A 186 14.60 -22.58 -6.22
CA GLU A 186 15.24 -23.90 -6.00
C GLU A 186 14.23 -25.05 -5.77
N VAL A 187 12.93 -24.74 -5.61
CA VAL A 187 11.90 -25.79 -5.47
C VAL A 187 10.98 -25.75 -6.70
N PRO A 188 11.04 -26.74 -7.60
CA PRO A 188 10.13 -26.85 -8.73
C PRO A 188 8.67 -26.74 -8.27
N ARG A 189 7.83 -25.99 -9.01
CA ARG A 189 6.41 -25.75 -8.69
C ARG A 189 5.64 -27.03 -8.36
N GLU A 190 6.01 -28.14 -9.00
CA GLU A 190 5.42 -29.47 -8.88
C GLU A 190 5.76 -30.18 -7.53
N GLN A 191 6.82 -29.74 -6.85
CA GLN A 191 7.26 -30.31 -5.57
C GLN A 191 6.78 -29.52 -4.35
N ARG A 192 6.06 -28.40 -4.55
CA ARG A 192 5.48 -27.60 -3.47
C ARG A 192 4.24 -28.30 -2.94
N LYS A 193 4.42 -29.27 -2.04
CA LYS A 193 3.29 -29.90 -1.34
C LYS A 193 2.66 -28.87 -0.41
N PRO A 194 1.31 -28.70 -0.45
CA PRO A 194 0.59 -27.88 0.53
C PRO A 194 0.88 -28.39 1.95
N SER A 195 1.11 -27.45 2.88
CA SER A 195 1.15 -27.81 4.30
C SER A 195 -0.21 -28.43 4.69
N PRO A 196 -0.23 -29.49 5.52
CA PRO A 196 -1.49 -30.08 6.01
C PRO A 196 -2.41 -29.09 6.73
N HIS A 197 -1.89 -27.94 7.16
CA HIS A 197 -2.63 -26.86 7.82
C HIS A 197 -3.05 -25.71 6.88
N MET A 198 -2.67 -25.74 5.59
CA MET A 198 -2.98 -24.66 4.64
C MET A 198 -4.49 -24.54 4.29
N ASN A 199 -5.29 -25.53 4.63
CA ASN A 199 -6.75 -25.55 4.42
C ASN A 199 -7.56 -25.32 5.70
N ALA A 200 -6.94 -24.82 6.77
CA ALA A 200 -7.63 -24.53 8.03
C ALA A 200 -8.36 -23.17 8.03
N GLN A 201 -8.35 -22.44 6.92
CA GLN A 201 -9.04 -21.16 6.80
C GLN A 201 -10.55 -21.35 6.67
N GLU A 202 -11.30 -20.56 7.42
CA GLU A 202 -12.76 -20.52 7.39
C GLU A 202 -13.24 -19.13 7.00
N LEU A 203 -14.14 -19.05 6.01
CA LEU A 203 -14.81 -17.80 5.64
C LEU A 203 -15.90 -17.50 6.69
N ILE A 204 -15.71 -16.44 7.48
CA ILE A 204 -16.65 -16.06 8.55
C ILE A 204 -17.75 -15.10 8.09
N THR A 205 -17.65 -14.54 6.88
CA THR A 205 -18.70 -13.73 6.26
C THR A 205 -19.35 -14.49 5.11
N ARG A 206 -20.47 -13.99 4.61
CA ARG A 206 -21.01 -14.46 3.34
C ARG A 206 -20.00 -14.15 2.22
N LYS A 207 -19.75 -15.11 1.32
CA LYS A 207 -18.91 -14.90 0.13
C LYS A 207 -19.48 -13.78 -0.73
N GLY A 208 -18.61 -12.88 -1.20
CA GLY A 208 -18.99 -11.71 -2.02
C GLY A 208 -19.66 -10.58 -1.23
N VAL A 209 -19.51 -10.55 0.09
CA VAL A 209 -20.09 -9.55 1.00
C VAL A 209 -19.68 -8.12 0.65
N PHE A 210 -18.56 -7.92 -0.04
CA PHE A 210 -18.05 -6.63 -0.49
C PHE A 210 -18.52 -6.21 -1.88
N GLY A 211 -19.50 -6.93 -2.44
CA GLY A 211 -20.05 -6.70 -3.77
C GLY A 211 -19.15 -7.24 -4.90
N LEU A 212 -19.41 -6.83 -6.12
CA LEU A 212 -18.68 -7.33 -7.28
C LEU A 212 -17.17 -7.06 -7.17
N VAL A 213 -16.38 -8.06 -7.57
CA VAL A 213 -14.92 -7.97 -7.67
C VAL A 213 -14.57 -7.09 -8.88
N ARG A 214 -14.52 -5.77 -8.65
CA ARG A 214 -14.22 -4.76 -9.66
C ARG A 214 -13.61 -3.54 -8.99
N GLY A 215 -12.64 -2.89 -9.66
CA GLY A 215 -12.00 -1.66 -9.20
C GLY A 215 -10.96 -1.90 -8.11
N HIS A 216 -11.07 -1.17 -7.01
CA HIS A 216 -10.07 -1.23 -5.94
C HIS A 216 -10.16 -2.54 -5.16
N ALA A 217 -9.03 -3.25 -5.13
CA ALA A 217 -8.94 -4.59 -4.55
C ALA A 217 -8.60 -4.59 -3.04
N ASN A 218 -8.11 -3.48 -2.50
CA ASN A 218 -7.71 -3.40 -1.11
C ASN A 218 -8.91 -3.54 -0.17
N ARG A 219 -8.74 -4.33 0.89
CA ARG A 219 -9.72 -4.56 1.95
C ARG A 219 -9.02 -4.41 3.29
N PRO A 220 -8.53 -3.19 3.66
CA PRO A 220 -7.90 -2.99 4.96
C PRO A 220 -8.86 -3.41 6.06
N LEU A 221 -8.32 -4.04 7.11
CA LEU A 221 -9.06 -4.61 8.23
C LEU A 221 -8.51 -4.04 9.54
N ALA A 222 -9.41 -3.67 10.44
CA ALA A 222 -9.09 -3.34 11.82
C ALA A 222 -10.12 -3.99 12.76
N ILE A 223 -9.70 -4.26 14.00
CA ILE A 223 -10.55 -4.78 15.07
C ILE A 223 -10.72 -3.69 16.12
N ASP A 224 -11.94 -3.40 16.51
CA ASP A 224 -12.22 -2.57 17.68
C ASP A 224 -11.79 -3.32 18.95
N PRO A 225 -10.83 -2.82 19.70
CA PRO A 225 -10.32 -3.53 20.88
C PRO A 225 -11.33 -3.61 22.03
N LYS A 226 -12.37 -2.78 22.02
CA LYS A 226 -13.39 -2.74 23.08
C LYS A 226 -14.54 -3.70 22.81
N THR A 227 -14.96 -3.80 21.56
CA THR A 227 -16.17 -4.56 21.18
C THR A 227 -15.87 -5.83 20.39
N GLY A 228 -14.65 -5.96 19.84
CA GLY A 228 -14.27 -7.01 18.91
C GLY A 228 -14.87 -6.85 17.52
N ALA A 229 -15.59 -5.75 17.24
CA ALA A 229 -16.16 -5.48 15.93
C ALA A 229 -15.07 -5.31 14.86
N LEU A 230 -15.39 -5.74 13.65
CA LEU A 230 -14.46 -5.69 12.50
C LEU A 230 -14.82 -4.52 11.60
N PHE A 231 -13.83 -3.74 11.21
CA PHE A 231 -13.95 -2.67 10.22
C PHE A 231 -13.19 -3.04 8.96
N VAL A 232 -13.85 -2.95 7.79
CA VAL A 232 -13.24 -3.25 6.48
C VAL A 232 -13.48 -2.11 5.51
N GLY A 233 -12.41 -1.57 4.93
CA GLY A 233 -12.50 -0.61 3.84
C GLY A 233 -12.88 -1.30 2.54
N VAL A 234 -13.90 -0.78 1.84
CA VAL A 234 -14.35 -1.28 0.54
C VAL A 234 -14.27 -0.14 -0.48
N GLY A 235 -13.25 -0.17 -1.31
CA GLY A 235 -13.03 0.87 -2.32
C GLY A 235 -14.06 0.85 -3.44
N SER A 236 -14.12 1.94 -4.21
CA SER A 236 -15.00 2.12 -5.36
C SER A 236 -14.67 1.18 -6.52
N SER A 237 -15.62 0.98 -7.41
CA SER A 237 -15.43 0.17 -8.63
C SER A 237 -14.66 0.90 -9.73
N GLY A 238 -14.51 2.23 -9.61
CA GLY A 238 -13.84 3.05 -10.61
C GLY A 238 -13.34 4.37 -10.05
N ASN A 239 -12.87 5.23 -10.96
CA ASN A 239 -12.34 6.54 -10.58
C ASN A 239 -13.41 7.46 -10.01
N ILE A 240 -14.56 7.54 -10.67
CA ILE A 240 -15.72 8.33 -10.27
C ILE A 240 -16.99 7.67 -10.82
N GLY A 241 -18.05 7.62 -10.01
CA GLY A 241 -19.34 7.03 -10.38
C GLY A 241 -20.27 6.89 -9.17
N ILE A 242 -21.55 6.70 -9.43
CA ILE A 242 -22.50 6.31 -8.40
C ILE A 242 -22.35 4.80 -8.21
N GLU A 243 -22.09 4.39 -6.99
CA GLU A 243 -21.76 3.01 -6.63
C GLU A 243 -22.90 2.34 -5.84
N PRO A 244 -22.94 1.00 -5.80
CA PRO A 244 -23.72 0.25 -4.81
C PRO A 244 -23.32 0.65 -3.38
N GLU A 245 -24.25 0.55 -2.45
CA GLU A 245 -24.10 1.02 -1.05
C GLU A 245 -22.88 0.46 -0.30
N VAL A 246 -22.40 -0.72 -0.67
CA VAL A 246 -21.22 -1.33 -0.04
C VAL A 246 -19.91 -0.72 -0.54
N LYS A 247 -19.90 -0.08 -1.71
CA LYS A 247 -18.68 0.49 -2.31
C LYS A 247 -18.40 1.91 -1.81
N ALA A 248 -17.12 2.28 -1.82
CA ALA A 248 -16.63 3.56 -1.31
C ALA A 248 -17.04 3.81 0.16
N THR A 249 -16.89 2.78 0.98
CA THR A 249 -17.33 2.75 2.38
C THR A 249 -16.29 2.12 3.30
N ILE A 250 -16.49 2.28 4.61
CA ILE A 250 -15.99 1.37 5.63
C ILE A 250 -17.19 0.59 6.15
N GLN A 251 -17.13 -0.72 6.05
CA GLN A 251 -18.14 -1.65 6.56
C GLN A 251 -17.77 -2.09 7.97
N ARG A 252 -18.77 -2.23 8.84
CA ARG A 252 -18.66 -2.81 10.19
C ARG A 252 -19.38 -4.15 10.24
N PHE A 253 -18.74 -5.11 10.92
CA PHE A 253 -19.29 -6.42 11.23
C PHE A 253 -19.15 -6.70 12.73
N GLU A 254 -20.01 -7.57 13.27
CA GLU A 254 -19.71 -8.17 14.56
C GLU A 254 -18.46 -9.05 14.48
N GLY A 255 -17.81 -9.30 15.61
CA GLY A 255 -16.54 -10.04 15.66
C GLY A 255 -16.56 -11.42 15.00
N ASN A 256 -17.73 -12.05 14.89
CA ASN A 256 -17.94 -13.33 14.20
C ASN A 256 -18.20 -13.19 12.69
N GLY A 257 -18.12 -11.99 12.13
CA GLY A 257 -18.35 -11.72 10.71
C GLY A 257 -19.82 -11.51 10.32
N SER A 258 -20.75 -11.55 11.28
CA SER A 258 -22.18 -11.29 11.04
C SER A 258 -22.54 -9.79 11.10
N ALA A 259 -23.83 -9.48 10.92
CA ALA A 259 -24.44 -8.15 11.12
C ALA A 259 -23.70 -7.01 10.40
N GLN A 260 -23.49 -7.17 9.08
CA GLN A 260 -22.87 -6.14 8.24
C GLN A 260 -23.68 -4.83 8.25
N THR A 261 -22.99 -3.73 8.50
CA THR A 261 -23.54 -2.36 8.41
C THR A 261 -22.53 -1.43 7.76
N THR A 262 -23.02 -0.40 7.07
CA THR A 262 -22.14 0.69 6.57
C THR A 262 -21.80 1.62 7.74
N PHE A 263 -20.54 1.64 8.14
CA PHE A 263 -20.04 2.50 9.22
C PHE A 263 -19.89 3.95 8.75
N VAL A 264 -19.21 4.17 7.61
CA VAL A 264 -19.12 5.46 6.92
C VAL A 264 -19.18 5.26 5.41
N SER A 265 -19.57 6.32 4.70
CA SER A 265 -19.64 6.34 3.24
C SER A 265 -18.94 7.55 2.63
N GLY A 266 -18.77 7.55 1.31
CA GLY A 266 -18.11 8.64 0.60
C GLY A 266 -16.59 8.65 0.75
N VAL A 267 -15.99 7.54 1.15
CA VAL A 267 -14.53 7.32 1.24
C VAL A 267 -14.09 6.48 0.04
N ARG A 268 -13.68 7.16 -1.05
CA ARG A 268 -13.48 6.54 -2.36
C ARG A 268 -12.66 5.26 -2.34
N ASN A 269 -11.49 5.27 -1.73
CA ASN A 269 -10.61 4.10 -1.64
C ASN A 269 -9.83 4.11 -0.33
N THR A 270 -10.42 3.55 0.71
CA THR A 270 -9.74 3.32 1.98
C THR A 270 -8.68 2.25 1.81
N CYS A 271 -7.41 2.60 2.02
CA CYS A 271 -6.28 1.69 1.85
C CYS A 271 -5.65 1.24 3.16
N GLY A 272 -5.68 2.06 4.21
CA GLY A 272 -5.17 1.74 5.53
C GLY A 272 -6.19 2.01 6.62
N LEU A 273 -6.27 1.11 7.60
CA LEU A 273 -7.03 1.27 8.83
C LEU A 273 -6.12 0.99 10.03
N ALA A 274 -6.21 1.81 11.05
CA ALA A 274 -5.50 1.61 12.32
C ALA A 274 -6.36 2.08 13.50
N ILE A 275 -6.17 1.46 14.65
CA ILE A 275 -6.75 1.91 15.92
C ILE A 275 -5.70 2.76 16.64
N HIS A 276 -6.07 3.96 17.07
CA HIS A 276 -5.20 4.79 17.88
C HIS A 276 -4.99 4.14 19.25
N PRO A 277 -3.74 3.89 19.70
CA PRO A 277 -3.48 3.05 20.86
C PRO A 277 -4.06 3.62 22.16
N ASP A 278 -4.04 4.95 22.34
CA ASP A 278 -4.46 5.57 23.59
C ASP A 278 -5.96 5.88 23.63
N THR A 279 -6.56 6.24 22.49
CA THR A 279 -8.00 6.62 22.43
C THR A 279 -8.91 5.47 22.04
N GLY A 280 -8.39 4.44 21.37
CA GLY A 280 -9.16 3.35 20.79
C GLY A 280 -10.00 3.76 19.59
N GLU A 281 -9.77 4.95 19.04
CA GLU A 281 -10.49 5.46 17.86
C GLU A 281 -9.94 4.85 16.57
N LEU A 282 -10.84 4.56 15.64
CA LEU A 282 -10.47 4.13 14.29
C LEU A 282 -9.96 5.31 13.48
N TRP A 283 -8.88 5.07 12.72
CA TRP A 283 -8.31 6.01 11.75
C TRP A 283 -8.20 5.34 10.39
N ALA A 284 -8.35 6.13 9.32
CA ALA A 284 -8.29 5.65 7.95
C ALA A 284 -7.46 6.59 7.07
N VAL A 285 -6.69 6.03 6.14
CA VAL A 285 -6.13 6.76 5.01
C VAL A 285 -6.90 6.42 3.75
N VAL A 286 -7.24 7.46 2.98
CA VAL A 286 -8.14 7.38 1.83
C VAL A 286 -7.49 8.03 0.62
N GLN A 287 -7.51 7.32 -0.50
CA GLN A 287 -7.08 7.82 -1.80
C GLN A 287 -8.26 8.41 -2.55
N GLU A 288 -8.07 9.63 -3.04
CA GLU A 288 -9.07 10.33 -3.81
C GLU A 288 -8.96 10.07 -5.33
N ARG A 289 -9.88 10.65 -6.09
CA ARG A 289 -10.01 10.46 -7.53
C ARG A 289 -8.94 11.19 -8.34
N ASP A 290 -8.78 10.71 -9.59
CA ASP A 290 -7.93 11.33 -10.59
C ASP A 290 -8.73 12.28 -11.51
N GLY A 291 -8.00 13.12 -12.30
CA GLY A 291 -8.54 13.88 -13.41
C GLY A 291 -9.15 15.24 -13.07
N LEU A 292 -8.79 15.83 -11.92
CA LEU A 292 -9.14 17.20 -11.57
C LEU A 292 -7.93 18.15 -11.53
N GLY A 293 -6.75 17.66 -11.80
CA GLY A 293 -5.50 18.41 -11.78
C GLY A 293 -4.51 17.85 -10.75
N ASP A 294 -3.27 18.33 -10.78
CA ASP A 294 -2.15 17.81 -9.99
C ASP A 294 -2.30 17.94 -8.47
N ARG A 295 -3.06 18.92 -8.00
CA ARG A 295 -3.22 19.22 -6.57
C ARG A 295 -4.63 19.00 -6.03
N VAL A 296 -5.52 18.38 -6.82
CA VAL A 296 -6.94 18.21 -6.49
C VAL A 296 -7.46 16.86 -6.98
N PRO A 297 -8.24 16.14 -6.16
CA PRO A 297 -8.41 16.28 -4.73
C PRO A 297 -7.21 15.70 -3.97
N PRO A 298 -6.88 16.21 -2.80
CA PRO A 298 -5.87 15.60 -1.93
C PRO A 298 -6.32 14.25 -1.39
N ASP A 299 -5.39 13.32 -1.23
CA ASP A 299 -5.57 12.15 -0.37
C ASP A 299 -5.72 12.62 1.08
N PHE A 300 -6.23 11.79 1.99
CA PHE A 300 -6.47 12.27 3.34
C PHE A 300 -6.38 11.21 4.43
N LEU A 301 -6.13 11.68 5.65
CA LEU A 301 -6.26 10.97 6.91
C LEU A 301 -7.53 11.42 7.61
N VAL A 302 -8.29 10.48 8.14
CA VAL A 302 -9.56 10.78 8.79
C VAL A 302 -9.82 9.84 9.97
N ARG A 303 -10.45 10.38 11.01
CA ARG A 303 -11.14 9.62 12.04
C ARG A 303 -12.60 9.43 11.63
N PRO A 304 -12.95 8.27 11.08
CA PRO A 304 -14.32 8.06 10.61
C PRO A 304 -15.30 8.00 11.78
N GLU A 305 -16.39 8.75 11.67
CA GLU A 305 -17.49 8.75 12.64
C GLU A 305 -18.68 7.99 12.07
N GLN A 306 -19.30 7.14 12.88
CA GLN A 306 -20.45 6.32 12.44
C GLN A 306 -21.54 7.17 11.78
N GLY A 307 -22.03 6.72 10.62
CA GLY A 307 -23.06 7.40 9.84
C GLY A 307 -22.58 8.60 9.03
N SER A 308 -21.30 8.98 9.13
CA SER A 308 -20.75 10.13 8.40
C SER A 308 -20.55 9.84 6.92
N PHE A 309 -20.56 10.93 6.13
CA PHE A 309 -20.30 10.95 4.70
C PHE A 309 -19.12 11.88 4.40
N TYR A 310 -18.12 11.41 3.61
CA TYR A 310 -16.89 12.14 3.31
C TYR A 310 -16.77 12.57 1.84
N GLY A 311 -17.89 12.64 1.12
CA GLY A 311 -18.04 13.40 -0.12
C GLY A 311 -18.14 12.56 -1.39
N TRP A 312 -17.27 11.60 -1.63
CA TRP A 312 -17.27 10.87 -2.89
C TRP A 312 -18.60 10.12 -3.15
N PRO A 313 -19.22 10.18 -4.35
CA PRO A 313 -18.77 10.84 -5.57
C PRO A 313 -19.29 12.27 -5.75
N TYR A 314 -20.00 12.87 -4.79
CA TYR A 314 -20.73 14.11 -4.94
C TYR A 314 -19.95 15.37 -4.50
N ALA A 315 -18.99 15.17 -3.58
CA ALA A 315 -18.12 16.22 -3.07
C ALA A 315 -16.70 15.67 -2.86
N TYR A 316 -15.73 16.54 -2.60
CA TYR A 316 -14.37 16.20 -2.18
C TYR A 316 -13.87 17.21 -1.14
N THR A 317 -12.98 16.79 -0.26
CA THR A 317 -12.36 17.65 0.76
C THR A 317 -13.40 18.56 1.44
N GLY A 318 -14.33 17.95 2.18
CA GLY A 318 -15.49 18.63 2.73
C GLY A 318 -16.57 18.86 1.68
N GLN A 319 -17.11 20.07 1.65
CA GLN A 319 -18.27 20.41 0.82
C GLN A 319 -17.92 20.97 -0.57
N ASN A 320 -16.68 20.80 -1.05
CA ASN A 320 -16.33 21.19 -2.40
C ASN A 320 -17.13 20.36 -3.42
N PRO A 321 -17.92 20.99 -4.31
CA PRO A 321 -18.77 20.26 -5.23
C PRO A 321 -17.96 19.49 -6.27
N GLN A 322 -18.31 18.21 -6.45
CA GLN A 322 -17.66 17.35 -7.43
C GLN A 322 -18.20 17.66 -8.84
N PRO A 323 -17.34 18.10 -9.80
CA PRO A 323 -17.78 18.37 -11.17
C PRO A 323 -18.53 17.18 -11.80
N GLY A 324 -19.74 17.45 -12.33
CA GLY A 324 -20.61 16.48 -13.00
C GLY A 324 -21.36 15.51 -12.08
N PHE A 325 -21.21 15.65 -10.76
CA PHE A 325 -21.89 14.79 -9.78
C PHE A 325 -22.60 15.56 -8.67
N ALA A 326 -22.12 16.74 -8.29
CA ALA A 326 -22.67 17.51 -7.17
C ALA A 326 -24.17 17.80 -7.32
N ASP A 327 -24.62 18.16 -8.52
CA ASP A 327 -26.01 18.51 -8.82
C ASP A 327 -26.96 17.30 -8.72
N LYS A 328 -26.44 16.08 -8.71
CA LYS A 328 -27.24 14.85 -8.58
C LYS A 328 -27.69 14.57 -7.14
N ALA A 329 -26.97 15.12 -6.16
CA ALA A 329 -27.30 14.97 -4.75
C ALA A 329 -26.77 16.15 -3.94
N PRO A 330 -27.38 17.35 -4.07
CA PRO A 330 -26.92 18.56 -3.37
C PRO A 330 -26.91 18.41 -1.84
N GLU A 331 -27.85 17.62 -1.30
CA GLU A 331 -27.94 17.30 0.14
C GLU A 331 -26.73 16.48 0.62
N LYS A 332 -26.16 15.61 -0.23
CA LYS A 332 -24.94 14.87 0.06
C LYS A 332 -23.72 15.79 0.08
N VAL A 333 -23.66 16.77 -0.83
CA VAL A 333 -22.59 17.79 -0.81
C VAL A 333 -22.62 18.55 0.52
N LYS A 334 -23.78 19.01 0.98
CA LYS A 334 -23.96 19.71 2.26
C LYS A 334 -23.64 18.83 3.47
N ALA A 335 -23.90 17.52 3.39
CA ALA A 335 -23.64 16.57 4.45
C ALA A 335 -22.18 16.11 4.51
N SER A 336 -21.36 16.43 3.51
CA SER A 336 -19.97 15.98 3.43
C SER A 336 -19.12 16.61 4.54
N LYS A 337 -18.44 15.74 5.31
CA LYS A 337 -17.53 16.17 6.37
C LYS A 337 -16.13 16.44 5.84
N GLN A 338 -15.44 17.36 6.51
CA GLN A 338 -14.04 17.67 6.28
C GLN A 338 -13.16 16.55 6.86
N PRO A 339 -12.17 16.02 6.13
CA PRO A 339 -11.12 15.15 6.70
C PRO A 339 -10.27 15.85 7.75
N ASP A 340 -9.66 15.07 8.67
CA ASP A 340 -8.82 15.60 9.77
C ASP A 340 -7.47 16.12 9.29
N LEU A 341 -6.87 15.50 8.26
CA LEU A 341 -5.60 15.92 7.66
C LEU A 341 -5.59 15.63 6.17
N LEU A 342 -5.21 16.61 5.37
CA LEU A 342 -5.02 16.46 3.93
C LEU A 342 -3.57 16.10 3.62
N LEU A 343 -3.40 15.14 2.70
CA LEU A 343 -2.13 14.73 2.13
C LEU A 343 -2.01 15.28 0.71
N GLU A 344 -0.81 15.34 0.14
CA GLU A 344 -0.67 15.75 -1.25
C GLU A 344 -1.54 14.89 -2.18
N ALA A 345 -2.24 15.56 -3.10
CA ALA A 345 -3.07 14.89 -4.10
C ALA A 345 -2.24 13.88 -4.91
N HIS A 346 -2.82 12.70 -5.15
CA HIS A 346 -2.19 11.60 -5.90
C HIS A 346 -0.97 10.97 -5.23
N SER A 347 -0.68 11.29 -3.96
CA SER A 347 0.43 10.68 -3.23
C SER A 347 0.24 9.18 -3.00
N SER A 348 -0.96 8.68 -3.21
CA SER A 348 -1.34 7.27 -3.06
C SER A 348 -1.08 6.75 -1.64
N ALA A 349 -1.79 7.34 -0.66
CA ALA A 349 -1.73 6.92 0.74
C ALA A 349 -2.23 5.47 0.87
N MET A 350 -1.36 4.56 1.35
CA MET A 350 -1.62 3.11 1.33
C MET A 350 -1.85 2.50 2.70
N ASP A 351 -1.14 2.96 3.71
CA ASP A 351 -1.19 2.37 5.03
C ASP A 351 -0.86 3.37 6.12
N ILE A 352 -1.26 3.04 7.36
CA ILE A 352 -1.05 3.85 8.55
C ILE A 352 -0.71 2.95 9.73
N ALA A 353 0.28 3.34 10.53
CA ALA A 353 0.56 2.75 11.84
C ALA A 353 0.78 3.84 12.87
N PHE A 354 0.18 3.70 14.05
CA PHE A 354 0.49 4.53 15.21
C PHE A 354 1.70 3.97 15.94
N TYR A 355 2.64 4.83 16.28
CA TYR A 355 3.84 4.41 16.98
C TYR A 355 3.60 4.33 18.48
N ASN A 356 3.52 3.10 18.98
CA ASN A 356 3.40 2.80 20.41
C ASN A 356 4.64 2.09 20.98
N GLY A 357 5.72 1.98 20.18
CA GLY A 357 6.98 1.38 20.58
C GLY A 357 7.79 2.27 21.54
N THR A 358 8.83 1.68 22.11
CA THR A 358 9.76 2.37 23.05
C THR A 358 11.16 2.53 22.48
N GLN A 359 11.43 2.00 21.29
CA GLN A 359 12.76 2.06 20.66
C GLN A 359 13.09 3.45 20.12
N PHE A 360 12.12 4.14 19.50
CA PHE A 360 12.32 5.50 18.98
C PHE A 360 12.31 6.52 20.11
N PRO A 361 12.88 7.71 19.92
CA PRO A 361 12.79 8.81 20.87
C PRO A 361 11.34 9.09 21.29
N ALA A 362 11.15 9.54 22.53
CA ALA A 362 9.83 9.73 23.14
C ALA A 362 8.89 10.64 22.32
N GLU A 363 9.46 11.58 21.57
CA GLU A 363 8.72 12.51 20.69
C GLU A 363 7.97 11.85 19.54
N TYR A 364 8.27 10.58 19.23
CA TYR A 364 7.56 9.82 18.19
C TYR A 364 6.36 9.04 18.73
N ARG A 365 6.26 8.90 20.06
CA ARG A 365 5.22 8.09 20.68
C ARG A 365 3.84 8.75 20.50
N GLY A 366 2.88 7.97 20.04
CA GLY A 366 1.54 8.43 19.70
C GLY A 366 1.39 9.02 18.29
N ASP A 367 2.48 9.30 17.57
CA ASP A 367 2.43 9.79 16.21
C ASP A 367 2.02 8.70 15.24
N ALA A 368 1.42 9.09 14.12
CA ALA A 368 1.15 8.18 13.02
C ALA A 368 2.26 8.23 11.96
N PHE A 369 2.57 7.06 11.40
CA PHE A 369 3.37 6.94 10.18
C PHE A 369 2.47 6.52 9.03
N VAL A 370 2.51 7.28 7.93
CA VAL A 370 1.67 7.05 6.74
C VAL A 370 2.55 6.72 5.55
N VAL A 371 2.19 5.66 4.85
CA VAL A 371 2.88 5.22 3.64
C VAL A 371 2.28 5.90 2.42
N LEU A 372 3.10 6.61 1.66
CA LEU A 372 2.75 7.25 0.39
C LEU A 372 3.44 6.49 -0.75
N LYS A 373 2.68 5.66 -1.47
CA LYS A 373 3.20 4.78 -2.54
C LYS A 373 3.74 5.54 -3.74
N GLY A 374 3.28 6.76 -3.94
CA GLY A 374 3.69 7.64 -5.00
C GLY A 374 2.76 7.67 -6.21
N SER A 375 2.75 8.82 -6.85
CA SER A 375 1.86 9.17 -7.95
C SER A 375 2.17 8.42 -9.24
N TRP A 376 1.14 8.24 -10.06
CA TRP A 376 1.27 7.73 -11.44
C TRP A 376 0.58 8.66 -12.46
N ASN A 377 -0.11 9.68 -12.00
CA ASN A 377 -1.02 10.51 -12.77
C ASN A 377 -0.88 12.00 -12.40
N ARG A 378 0.32 12.47 -12.13
CA ARG A 378 0.65 13.83 -11.78
C ARG A 378 1.84 14.33 -12.63
N ALA A 379 1.79 15.56 -13.15
CA ALA A 379 2.83 16.13 -13.99
C ALA A 379 4.17 16.20 -13.26
N GLN A 380 4.14 16.64 -12.00
CA GLN A 380 5.29 16.55 -11.10
C GLN A 380 5.04 15.45 -10.08
N PRO A 381 5.82 14.36 -10.10
CA PRO A 381 5.65 13.24 -9.18
C PRO A 381 5.67 13.66 -7.71
N THR A 382 4.99 12.89 -6.87
CA THR A 382 4.99 13.02 -5.41
C THR A 382 4.82 11.66 -4.73
N GLY A 383 5.10 11.59 -3.42
CA GLY A 383 5.00 10.36 -2.64
C GLY A 383 6.29 9.54 -2.68
N TYR A 384 6.23 8.22 -2.84
CA TYR A 384 7.35 7.28 -2.79
C TYR A 384 8.14 7.37 -1.48
N LYS A 385 7.43 7.50 -0.36
CA LYS A 385 8.02 7.80 0.95
C LYS A 385 7.11 7.36 2.10
N VAL A 386 7.65 7.32 3.30
CA VAL A 386 6.88 7.25 4.53
C VAL A 386 6.98 8.59 5.23
N VAL A 387 5.86 9.09 5.71
CA VAL A 387 5.78 10.36 6.42
C VAL A 387 5.36 10.16 7.87
N ARG A 388 5.87 11.01 8.76
CA ARG A 388 5.43 11.15 10.14
C ARG A 388 4.33 12.19 10.21
N VAL A 389 3.22 11.85 10.82
CA VAL A 389 2.13 12.77 11.15
C VAL A 389 2.16 12.96 12.67
N PRO A 390 2.62 14.11 13.17
CA PRO A 390 2.60 14.38 14.62
C PRO A 390 1.18 14.45 15.15
N PHE A 391 0.95 13.76 16.27
CA PHE A 391 -0.30 13.74 17.01
C PHE A 391 -0.15 14.36 18.39
N ARG A 392 -1.19 15.03 18.85
CA ARG A 392 -1.33 15.48 20.23
C ARG A 392 -2.77 15.33 20.67
N ASP A 393 -2.99 14.79 21.87
CA ASP A 393 -4.33 14.56 22.41
C ASP A 393 -5.24 13.80 21.44
N GLY A 394 -4.68 12.78 20.77
CA GLY A 394 -5.38 11.95 19.79
C GLY A 394 -5.75 12.66 18.47
N ARG A 395 -5.11 13.81 18.14
CA ARG A 395 -5.40 14.59 16.93
C ARG A 395 -4.13 14.95 16.16
N PRO A 396 -4.18 14.91 14.79
CA PRO A 396 -3.07 15.34 13.98
C PRO A 396 -2.83 16.85 14.09
N GLN A 397 -1.57 17.26 14.05
CA GLN A 397 -1.17 18.68 14.23
C GLN A 397 -1.23 19.50 12.94
N GLY A 398 -1.99 19.07 11.92
CA GLY A 398 -2.24 19.81 10.68
C GLY A 398 -1.04 19.86 9.73
N HIS A 399 -0.05 19.00 9.91
CA HIS A 399 1.10 18.84 9.01
C HIS A 399 1.66 17.42 9.09
N TYR A 400 2.55 17.10 8.17
CA TYR A 400 3.33 15.86 8.19
C TYR A 400 4.75 16.11 7.68
N ASP A 401 5.69 15.28 8.09
CA ASP A 401 7.10 15.43 7.79
C ASP A 401 7.64 14.17 7.10
N ASN A 402 8.57 14.32 6.15
CA ASN A 402 9.25 13.17 5.54
C ASN A 402 10.03 12.40 6.60
N PHE A 403 9.85 11.06 6.63
CA PHE A 403 10.54 10.19 7.58
C PHE A 403 11.39 9.12 6.91
N VAL A 404 10.88 8.41 5.90
CA VAL A 404 11.68 7.47 5.08
C VAL A 404 11.52 7.84 3.62
N THR A 405 12.63 8.09 2.94
CA THR A 405 12.69 8.49 1.54
C THR A 405 13.70 7.63 0.77
N GLY A 406 14.09 8.03 -0.45
CA GLY A 406 15.13 7.35 -1.22
C GLY A 406 14.65 6.19 -2.08
N PHE A 407 13.36 5.87 -2.09
CA PHE A 407 12.77 4.96 -3.07
C PHE A 407 12.72 5.60 -4.46
N TRP A 408 12.52 6.90 -4.52
CA TRP A 408 12.66 7.73 -5.71
C TRP A 408 14.07 8.32 -5.74
N VAL A 409 14.87 7.91 -6.73
CA VAL A 409 16.31 8.20 -6.79
C VAL A 409 16.66 9.30 -7.78
N SER A 410 15.90 9.45 -8.86
CA SER A 410 16.16 10.42 -9.92
C SER A 410 14.90 10.71 -10.75
N GLY A 411 15.03 11.63 -11.73
CA GLY A 411 13.93 12.05 -12.60
C GLY A 411 12.98 13.05 -11.94
N ARG A 412 12.85 14.25 -12.50
CA ARG A 412 11.99 15.33 -11.96
C ARG A 412 10.59 15.31 -12.53
N ASP A 413 10.47 15.15 -13.84
CA ASP A 413 9.19 15.14 -14.54
C ASP A 413 8.55 13.75 -14.51
N ARG A 414 9.36 12.70 -14.42
CA ARG A 414 8.95 11.32 -14.23
C ARG A 414 9.86 10.66 -13.22
N ALA A 415 9.30 10.20 -12.12
CA ALA A 415 10.08 9.57 -11.06
C ALA A 415 10.75 8.28 -11.55
N GLU A 416 12.01 8.08 -11.24
CA GLU A 416 12.75 6.85 -11.39
C GLU A 416 12.91 6.22 -10.02
N VAL A 417 12.29 5.06 -9.82
CA VAL A 417 12.13 4.43 -8.51
C VAL A 417 12.62 2.99 -8.52
N TRP A 418 13.35 2.58 -7.49
CA TRP A 418 13.65 1.16 -7.28
C TRP A 418 12.59 0.46 -6.43
N GLY A 419 11.81 1.21 -5.63
CA GLY A 419 10.79 0.70 -4.74
C GLY A 419 9.62 1.67 -4.60
N ARG A 420 8.48 1.14 -4.12
CA ARG A 420 7.27 1.91 -3.82
C ARG A 420 6.65 1.38 -2.54
N PRO A 421 6.84 2.07 -1.39
CA PRO A 421 6.36 1.58 -0.11
C PRO A 421 4.83 1.38 -0.15
N ALA A 422 4.34 0.30 0.47
CA ALA A 422 2.96 -0.14 0.38
C ALA A 422 2.32 -0.48 1.73
N ALA A 423 3.11 -0.91 2.72
CA ALA A 423 2.61 -1.23 4.06
C ALA A 423 3.60 -0.85 5.15
N ILE A 424 3.09 -0.68 6.37
CA ILE A 424 3.87 -0.35 7.55
C ILE A 424 3.31 -1.07 8.79
N ALA A 425 4.21 -1.50 9.68
CA ALA A 425 3.85 -2.02 11.00
C ALA A 425 4.91 -1.67 12.04
N VAL A 426 4.51 -1.60 13.30
CA VAL A 426 5.44 -1.49 14.43
C VAL A 426 5.83 -2.91 14.85
N ALA A 427 7.11 -3.23 14.78
CA ALA A 427 7.64 -4.51 15.23
C ALA A 427 7.62 -4.62 16.77
N LYS A 428 7.71 -5.84 17.29
CA LYS A 428 7.68 -6.10 18.74
C LYS A 428 8.80 -5.37 19.49
N ASP A 429 9.96 -5.21 18.85
CA ASP A 429 11.09 -4.48 19.42
C ASP A 429 10.99 -2.95 19.32
N GLY A 430 9.89 -2.44 18.77
CA GLY A 430 9.64 -1.02 18.57
C GLY A 430 10.25 -0.43 17.29
N SER A 431 10.92 -1.21 16.44
CA SER A 431 11.31 -0.76 15.10
C SER A 431 10.08 -0.68 14.17
N LEU A 432 10.18 0.03 13.04
CA LEU A 432 9.17 0.00 11.99
C LEU A 432 9.57 -1.01 10.91
N LEU A 433 8.59 -1.78 10.45
CA LEU A 433 8.70 -2.59 9.23
C LEU A 433 7.95 -1.89 8.11
N ILE A 434 8.60 -1.73 6.95
CA ILE A 434 8.03 -1.09 5.76
C ILE A 434 8.15 -2.07 4.60
N ALA A 435 7.01 -2.48 4.03
CA ALA A 435 6.98 -3.30 2.83
C ALA A 435 6.91 -2.43 1.58
N ASP A 436 7.64 -2.85 0.56
CA ASP A 436 7.64 -2.30 -0.80
C ASP A 436 7.23 -3.40 -1.78
N ASP A 437 6.13 -3.20 -2.49
CA ASP A 437 5.56 -4.20 -3.40
C ASP A 437 6.12 -4.15 -4.83
N THR A 438 7.04 -3.25 -5.11
CA THR A 438 7.66 -3.09 -6.44
C THR A 438 8.97 -3.88 -6.51
N ALA A 439 9.87 -3.67 -5.56
CA ALA A 439 11.10 -4.45 -5.44
C ALA A 439 10.91 -5.76 -4.64
N GLY A 440 9.77 -5.92 -3.97
CA GLY A 440 9.50 -7.08 -3.12
C GLY A 440 10.29 -7.08 -1.82
N THR A 441 10.61 -5.89 -1.29
CA THR A 441 11.45 -5.76 -0.10
C THR A 441 10.63 -5.40 1.13
N ILE A 442 11.10 -5.87 2.29
CA ILE A 442 10.64 -5.42 3.61
C ILE A 442 11.84 -4.85 4.35
N TRP A 443 11.71 -3.60 4.78
CA TRP A 443 12.76 -2.87 5.47
C TRP A 443 12.44 -2.71 6.95
N ARG A 444 13.44 -2.94 7.80
CA ARG A 444 13.37 -2.62 9.23
C ARG A 444 14.05 -1.29 9.47
N ILE A 445 13.32 -0.34 10.06
CA ILE A 445 13.81 0.97 10.46
C ILE A 445 13.94 0.98 11.99
N ALA A 446 15.16 1.14 12.47
CA ALA A 446 15.47 1.09 13.90
C ALA A 446 16.23 2.35 14.33
N TYR A 447 16.02 2.80 15.57
CA TYR A 447 16.79 3.88 16.16
C TYR A 447 18.03 3.33 16.86
N ALA A 448 19.20 3.75 16.39
CA ALA A 448 20.51 3.33 16.94
C ALA A 448 21.10 4.35 17.92
N GLY A 449 20.38 5.45 18.17
CA GLY A 449 20.88 6.56 18.98
C GLY A 449 21.47 7.71 18.15
N PRO A 450 21.78 8.85 18.77
CA PRO A 450 22.38 9.97 18.06
C PRO A 450 23.74 9.54 17.47
N PRO A 451 24.09 10.08 16.26
CA PRO A 451 25.38 9.78 15.67
C PRO A 451 26.50 10.09 16.67
N ARG A 452 27.39 9.13 16.93
CA ARG A 452 28.59 9.37 17.75
C ARG A 452 29.35 10.50 17.07
N LYS A 453 29.56 11.61 17.82
CA LYS A 453 30.54 12.64 17.39
C LYS A 453 31.86 11.92 17.12
N ALA A 454 32.41 12.08 15.93
CA ALA A 454 33.75 11.60 15.66
C ALA A 454 34.66 12.12 16.78
N ALA A 455 35.37 11.22 17.45
CA ALA A 455 36.34 11.61 18.46
C ALA A 455 37.33 12.52 17.73
N GLU A 456 37.35 13.81 18.09
CA GLU A 456 38.45 14.69 17.73
C GLU A 456 39.71 14.02 18.26
N HIS A 457 40.51 13.46 17.38
CA HIS A 457 41.85 13.04 17.73
C HIS A 457 42.61 14.33 18.12
N ALA A 458 42.65 14.60 19.41
CA ALA A 458 43.59 15.53 19.98
C ALA A 458 45.02 15.06 19.58
N ARG A 459 45.65 15.86 18.74
CA ARG A 459 47.10 15.76 18.48
C ARG A 459 47.85 16.44 19.62
#